data_f701b8e72c7df0c81f6e50f4e8b69df7
#
_entry.id   f701b8e72c7df0c81f6e50f4e8b69df7
#
_cell.length_a   1.000
_cell.length_b   1.000
_cell.length_c   1.000
_cell.angle_alpha   90.00
_cell.angle_beta   90.00
_cell.angle_gamma   90.00
#
_symmetry.space_group_name_H-M   'P 1'
#
loop_
_entity.id
_entity.type
_entity.pdbx_description
1 polymer ?
#
loop_
_entity_poly.entity_id
_entity_poly.type
_entity_poly.pdbx_seq_one_letter_code
_entity_poly.pdbx_strand_id
1 'polypeptide(L)'
;MPASASPPSVDPSTLRPAPLGLADLGGALRFGIAQFRTIPLLSMTFALLFVAIGTFLFGILEFGAIAPMSLSLAGGFMLVGPVLLAGFFAVSDKLRNGRKPSFGDIWSGFRQMPRGGWVISFVCGLLFLIWITDAGILYGFMVGREPIGFLRLLQIEQMVLEYAGYSAIMGGVLAFILFAVSAFSIPLIYDGRTTLVPGVVASVRAVFGRFGVMMCWAFLLAVVIMGSIMALPLLLVSLPVMAYASRELYFRVFPAR
;
A
#
# COMPACT_ATOMS: atom_id res chain seq x y z
N MET A 1 41.95 -12.68 -5.63
CA MET A 1 40.66 -11.97 -5.75
C MET A 1 39.64 -13.00 -6.22
N PRO A 2 38.62 -13.36 -5.44
CA PRO A 2 37.57 -14.24 -5.93
C PRO A 2 36.73 -13.47 -6.95
N ALA A 3 36.47 -14.10 -8.10
CA ALA A 3 35.65 -13.57 -9.17
C ALA A 3 34.27 -13.21 -8.61
N SER A 4 33.82 -11.97 -8.85
CA SER A 4 32.48 -11.53 -8.53
C SER A 4 31.51 -12.36 -9.36
N ALA A 5 30.79 -13.28 -8.71
CA ALA A 5 29.70 -13.99 -9.35
C ALA A 5 28.72 -12.96 -9.92
N SER A 6 28.55 -12.97 -11.23
CA SER A 6 27.53 -12.16 -11.91
C SER A 6 26.17 -12.49 -11.28
N PRO A 7 25.32 -11.50 -10.98
CA PRO A 7 23.99 -11.77 -10.47
C PRO A 7 23.27 -12.70 -11.47
N PRO A 8 22.49 -13.67 -10.99
CA PRO A 8 21.79 -14.61 -11.87
C PRO A 8 20.95 -13.81 -12.88
N SER A 9 21.15 -14.10 -14.15
CA SER A 9 20.38 -13.49 -15.23
C SER A 9 18.92 -13.91 -15.04
N VAL A 10 18.08 -12.97 -14.64
CA VAL A 10 16.63 -13.20 -14.52
C VAL A 10 16.08 -13.45 -15.92
N ASP A 11 15.53 -14.62 -16.16
CA ASP A 11 14.90 -14.96 -17.44
C ASP A 11 13.71 -14.02 -17.70
N PRO A 12 13.75 -13.15 -18.73
CA PRO A 12 12.66 -12.21 -19.04
C PRO A 12 11.31 -12.89 -19.27
N SER A 13 11.30 -14.18 -19.60
CA SER A 13 10.07 -14.96 -19.82
C SER A 13 9.29 -15.20 -18.52
N THR A 14 9.96 -15.19 -17.37
CA THR A 14 9.34 -15.39 -16.05
C THR A 14 8.60 -14.14 -15.54
N LEU A 15 8.84 -12.98 -16.16
CA LEU A 15 8.25 -11.70 -15.81
C LEU A 15 7.07 -11.31 -16.71
N ARG A 16 6.53 -12.24 -17.50
CA ARG A 16 5.31 -11.99 -18.28
C ARG A 16 4.09 -12.14 -17.38
N PRO A 17 3.26 -11.07 -17.25
CA PRO A 17 2.05 -11.13 -16.46
C PRO A 17 1.02 -12.07 -17.10
N ALA A 18 0.41 -12.93 -16.31
CA ALA A 18 -0.70 -13.77 -16.72
C ALA A 18 -1.97 -12.92 -16.97
N PRO A 19 -2.89 -13.36 -17.84
CA PRO A 19 -4.16 -12.67 -18.03
C PRO A 19 -5.01 -12.74 -16.77
N LEU A 20 -5.53 -11.58 -16.33
CA LEU A 20 -6.42 -11.45 -15.17
C LEU A 20 -7.83 -11.05 -15.60
N GLY A 21 -8.81 -11.57 -14.86
CA GLY A 21 -10.21 -11.17 -14.95
C GLY A 21 -10.73 -10.61 -13.61
N LEU A 22 -11.94 -10.05 -13.63
CA LEU A 22 -12.59 -9.56 -12.40
C LEU A 22 -12.84 -10.67 -11.36
N ALA A 23 -13.06 -11.90 -11.82
CA ALA A 23 -13.23 -13.07 -10.95
C ALA A 23 -11.97 -13.33 -10.09
N ASP A 24 -10.78 -13.01 -10.61
CA ASP A 24 -9.52 -13.19 -9.90
C ASP A 24 -9.40 -12.22 -8.72
N LEU A 25 -9.94 -11.00 -8.85
CA LEU A 25 -10.00 -10.04 -7.75
C LEU A 25 -10.86 -10.58 -6.59
N GLY A 26 -12.05 -11.11 -6.93
CA GLY A 26 -12.92 -11.75 -5.94
C GLY A 26 -12.26 -12.97 -5.28
N GLY A 27 -11.54 -13.78 -6.06
CA GLY A 27 -10.77 -14.91 -5.56
C GLY A 27 -9.65 -14.49 -4.61
N ALA A 28 -8.88 -13.45 -4.97
CA ALA A 28 -7.81 -12.91 -4.14
C ALA A 28 -8.36 -12.34 -2.81
N LEU A 29 -9.50 -11.63 -2.86
CA LEU A 29 -10.14 -11.08 -1.66
C LEU A 29 -10.64 -12.20 -0.72
N ARG A 30 -11.31 -13.23 -1.26
CA ARG A 30 -11.73 -14.39 -0.47
C ARG A 30 -10.56 -15.09 0.20
N PHE A 31 -9.45 -15.22 -0.51
CA PHE A 31 -8.23 -15.79 0.04
C PHE A 31 -7.66 -14.93 1.17
N GLY A 32 -7.60 -13.61 1.00
CA GLY A 32 -7.16 -12.68 2.04
C GLY A 32 -8.00 -12.78 3.31
N ILE A 33 -9.34 -12.85 3.17
CA ILE A 33 -10.26 -13.05 4.29
C ILE A 33 -10.02 -14.41 4.96
N ALA A 34 -9.84 -15.48 4.18
CA ALA A 34 -9.60 -16.81 4.72
C ALA A 34 -8.28 -16.87 5.52
N GLN A 35 -7.20 -16.28 4.99
CA GLN A 35 -5.93 -16.19 5.70
C GLN A 35 -6.05 -15.39 7.00
N PHE A 36 -6.71 -14.22 6.95
CA PHE A 36 -6.94 -13.43 8.16
C PHE A 36 -7.67 -14.24 9.23
N ARG A 37 -8.73 -14.98 8.87
CA ARG A 37 -9.51 -15.81 9.79
C ARG A 37 -8.69 -16.93 10.44
N THR A 38 -7.62 -17.40 9.78
CA THR A 38 -6.75 -18.45 10.31
C THR A 38 -5.86 -17.95 11.45
N ILE A 39 -5.42 -16.66 11.38
CA ILE A 39 -4.51 -16.07 12.35
C ILE A 39 -4.90 -14.62 12.70
N PRO A 40 -6.12 -14.39 13.18
CA PRO A 40 -6.64 -13.04 13.37
C PRO A 40 -5.81 -12.26 14.38
N LEU A 41 -5.45 -12.88 15.50
CA LEU A 41 -4.72 -12.19 16.58
C LEU A 41 -3.35 -11.70 16.13
N LEU A 42 -2.55 -12.52 15.45
CA LEU A 42 -1.24 -12.12 14.92
C LEU A 42 -1.36 -10.98 13.93
N SER A 43 -2.34 -11.08 13.00
CA SER A 43 -2.59 -10.07 11.97
C SER A 43 -3.03 -8.74 12.57
N MET A 44 -3.96 -8.77 13.55
CA MET A 44 -4.46 -7.58 14.22
C MET A 44 -3.38 -6.92 15.09
N THR A 45 -2.56 -7.70 15.78
CA THR A 45 -1.47 -7.14 16.60
C THR A 45 -0.44 -6.42 15.75
N PHE A 46 -0.11 -6.94 14.57
CA PHE A 46 0.76 -6.22 13.64
C PHE A 46 0.06 -4.97 13.07
N ALA A 47 -1.21 -5.08 12.70
CA ALA A 47 -2.00 -3.93 12.22
C ALA A 47 -2.17 -2.84 13.30
N LEU A 48 -2.14 -3.21 14.59
CA LEU A 48 -2.24 -2.25 15.70
C LEU A 48 -1.13 -1.19 15.66
N LEU A 49 0.07 -1.53 15.17
CA LEU A 49 1.14 -0.56 14.96
C LEU A 49 0.68 0.59 14.04
N PHE A 50 0.00 0.25 12.95
CA PHE A 50 -0.50 1.24 11.97
C PHE A 50 -1.65 2.05 12.55
N VAL A 51 -2.52 1.43 13.34
CA VAL A 51 -3.60 2.13 14.06
C VAL A 51 -3.02 3.11 15.07
N ALA A 52 -1.99 2.71 15.84
CA ALA A 52 -1.33 3.58 16.80
C ALA A 52 -0.67 4.79 16.12
N ILE A 53 0.05 4.58 15.01
CA ILE A 53 0.64 5.65 14.21
C ILE A 53 -0.47 6.56 13.66
N GLY A 54 -1.55 6.01 13.10
CA GLY A 54 -2.68 6.77 12.60
C GLY A 54 -3.34 7.62 13.69
N THR A 55 -3.58 7.06 14.87
CA THR A 55 -4.15 7.77 16.00
C THR A 55 -3.25 8.94 16.44
N PHE A 56 -1.94 8.72 16.50
CA PHE A 56 -0.98 9.77 16.80
C PHE A 56 -0.99 10.90 15.76
N LEU A 57 -1.03 10.56 14.49
CA LEU A 57 -1.10 11.54 13.40
C LEU A 57 -2.42 12.32 13.42
N PHE A 58 -3.55 11.65 13.63
CA PHE A 58 -4.83 12.36 13.80
C PHE A 58 -4.83 13.30 15.03
N GLY A 59 -4.19 12.88 16.12
CA GLY A 59 -3.99 13.76 17.27
C GLY A 59 -3.22 15.03 16.89
N ILE A 60 -2.13 14.92 16.13
CA ILE A 60 -1.38 16.09 15.65
C ILE A 60 -2.26 17.02 14.80
N LEU A 61 -3.07 16.47 13.90
CA LEU A 61 -3.97 17.28 13.05
C LEU A 61 -5.04 18.00 13.86
N GLU A 62 -5.58 17.37 14.88
CA GLU A 62 -6.58 17.99 15.78
C GLU A 62 -5.95 19.10 16.62
N PHE A 63 -4.79 18.84 17.24
CA PHE A 63 -4.07 19.87 18.01
C PHE A 63 -3.62 21.05 17.14
N GLY A 64 -3.25 20.81 15.88
CA GLY A 64 -2.92 21.84 14.90
C GLY A 64 -4.14 22.54 14.32
N ALA A 65 -5.37 22.06 14.62
CA ALA A 65 -6.63 22.53 14.03
C ALA A 65 -6.61 22.55 12.48
N ILE A 66 -5.98 21.54 11.86
CA ILE A 66 -5.84 21.35 10.42
C ILE A 66 -6.48 20.01 9.97
N ALA A 67 -7.61 19.66 10.57
CA ALA A 67 -8.31 18.41 10.35
C ALA A 67 -8.63 18.09 8.86
N PRO A 68 -8.89 19.06 7.95
CA PRO A 68 -9.09 18.76 6.52
C PRO A 68 -7.91 18.07 5.85
N MET A 69 -6.68 18.22 6.38
CA MET A 69 -5.51 17.49 5.88
C MET A 69 -5.54 15.99 6.16
N SER A 70 -6.50 15.50 6.98
CA SER A 70 -6.66 14.07 7.26
C SER A 70 -6.86 13.22 6.00
N LEU A 71 -7.61 13.74 5.00
CA LEU A 71 -7.81 13.07 3.72
C LEU A 71 -6.49 12.93 2.95
N SER A 72 -5.69 13.99 2.91
CA SER A 72 -4.38 14.00 2.25
C SER A 72 -3.41 13.04 2.95
N LEU A 73 -3.43 13.03 4.28
CA LEU A 73 -2.60 12.12 5.08
C LEU A 73 -3.02 10.66 4.90
N ALA A 74 -4.33 10.38 4.82
CA ALA A 74 -4.86 9.06 4.53
C ALA A 74 -4.42 8.55 3.14
N GLY A 75 -4.48 9.41 2.12
CA GLY A 75 -3.93 9.11 0.80
C GLY A 75 -2.43 8.81 0.85
N GLY A 76 -1.69 9.61 1.60
CA GLY A 76 -0.25 9.42 1.80
C GLY A 76 0.11 8.10 2.47
N PHE A 77 -0.69 7.60 3.40
CA PHE A 77 -0.49 6.29 3.99
C PHE A 77 -0.47 5.16 2.94
N MET A 78 -1.29 5.26 1.90
CA MET A 78 -1.26 4.31 0.79
C MET A 78 0.04 4.35 -0.01
N LEU A 79 0.72 5.49 -0.06
CA LEU A 79 1.97 5.65 -0.80
C LEU A 79 3.15 4.95 -0.10
N VAL A 80 3.19 5.00 1.23
CA VAL A 80 4.25 4.36 2.04
C VAL A 80 3.95 2.88 2.31
N GLY A 81 2.67 2.49 2.20
CA GLY A 81 2.16 1.17 2.54
C GLY A 81 2.89 -0.03 1.93
N PRO A 82 3.23 -0.06 0.63
CA PRO A 82 3.64 -1.29 -0.05
C PRO A 82 4.83 -2.02 0.58
N VAL A 83 5.83 -1.31 1.11
CA VAL A 83 6.97 -1.94 1.77
C VAL A 83 6.67 -2.33 3.21
N LEU A 84 5.86 -1.54 3.88
CA LEU A 84 5.40 -1.88 5.22
C LEU A 84 4.59 -3.19 5.24
N LEU A 85 4.06 -3.61 4.08
CA LEU A 85 3.37 -4.89 3.92
C LEU A 85 4.30 -6.11 3.87
N ALA A 86 5.63 -5.95 3.82
CA ALA A 86 6.58 -7.07 3.78
C ALA A 86 6.42 -8.02 4.99
N GLY A 87 6.04 -7.51 6.15
CA GLY A 87 5.70 -8.32 7.30
C GLY A 87 4.50 -9.25 7.06
N PHE A 88 3.46 -8.75 6.39
CA PHE A 88 2.30 -9.57 6.00
C PHE A 88 2.66 -10.59 4.92
N PHE A 89 3.59 -10.26 4.01
CA PHE A 89 4.06 -11.20 2.99
C PHE A 89 4.73 -12.41 3.62
N ALA A 90 5.66 -12.20 4.57
CA ALA A 90 6.33 -13.27 5.29
C ALA A 90 5.33 -14.17 6.03
N VAL A 91 4.33 -13.59 6.67
CA VAL A 91 3.25 -14.33 7.34
C VAL A 91 2.42 -15.14 6.34
N SER A 92 2.01 -14.53 5.22
CA SER A 92 1.25 -15.18 4.16
C SER A 92 2.01 -16.39 3.58
N ASP A 93 3.31 -16.20 3.28
CA ASP A 93 4.14 -17.23 2.69
C ASP A 93 4.34 -18.43 3.64
N LYS A 94 4.48 -18.17 4.95
CA LYS A 94 4.54 -19.25 5.96
C LYS A 94 3.25 -20.06 6.02
N LEU A 95 2.08 -19.39 6.00
CA LEU A 95 0.78 -20.06 5.96
C LEU A 95 0.61 -20.91 4.71
N ARG A 96 1.01 -20.40 3.54
CA ARG A 96 0.98 -21.15 2.27
C ARG A 96 1.80 -22.41 2.33
N ASN A 97 2.92 -22.39 3.06
CA ASN A 97 3.80 -23.53 3.25
C ASN A 97 3.34 -24.47 4.41
N GLY A 98 2.11 -24.31 4.90
CA GLY A 98 1.55 -25.13 5.98
C GLY A 98 2.22 -24.94 7.34
N ARG A 99 3.00 -23.87 7.53
CA ARG A 99 3.72 -23.56 8.77
C ARG A 99 2.95 -22.50 9.58
N LYS A 100 2.96 -22.63 10.89
CA LYS A 100 2.37 -21.61 11.78
C LYS A 100 3.29 -20.38 11.82
N PRO A 101 2.82 -19.19 11.45
CA PRO A 101 3.61 -17.97 11.56
C PRO A 101 3.67 -17.46 13.00
N SER A 102 4.73 -16.72 13.30
CA SER A 102 5.00 -16.08 14.58
C SER A 102 5.30 -14.58 14.41
N PHE A 103 5.37 -13.84 15.51
CA PHE A 103 5.79 -12.44 15.48
C PHE A 103 7.19 -12.25 14.89
N GLY A 104 8.11 -13.20 15.13
CA GLY A 104 9.45 -13.17 14.56
C GLY A 104 9.45 -13.20 13.03
N ASP A 105 8.43 -13.80 12.42
CA ASP A 105 8.31 -13.88 10.96
C ASP A 105 7.94 -12.53 10.33
N ILE A 106 7.17 -11.71 11.03
CA ILE A 106 6.87 -10.33 10.60
C ILE A 106 8.19 -9.56 10.48
N TRP A 107 9.03 -9.64 11.50
CA TRP A 107 10.33 -8.97 11.50
C TRP A 107 11.28 -9.54 10.45
N SER A 108 11.25 -10.86 10.25
CA SER A 108 12.04 -11.52 9.21
C SER A 108 11.68 -11.02 7.80
N GLY A 109 10.40 -10.69 7.55
CA GLY A 109 9.95 -10.11 6.28
C GLY A 109 10.68 -8.82 5.92
N PHE A 110 10.88 -7.93 6.89
CA PHE A 110 11.64 -6.70 6.68
C PHE A 110 13.14 -6.97 6.48
N ARG A 111 13.71 -7.86 7.28
CA ARG A 111 15.15 -8.21 7.18
C ARG A 111 15.51 -8.92 5.88
N GLN A 112 14.57 -9.65 5.30
CA GLN A 112 14.77 -10.37 4.03
C GLN A 112 14.53 -9.46 2.81
N MET A 113 14.01 -8.23 2.99
CA MET A 113 13.78 -7.31 1.90
C MET A 113 15.10 -6.95 1.21
N PRO A 114 15.25 -7.26 -0.09
CA PRO A 114 16.44 -6.88 -0.85
C PRO A 114 16.62 -5.36 -0.95
N ARG A 115 17.84 -4.92 -1.25
CA ARG A 115 18.16 -3.49 -1.41
C ARG A 115 17.23 -2.77 -2.37
N GLY A 116 16.82 -3.40 -3.47
CA GLY A 116 15.88 -2.83 -4.44
C GLY A 116 14.53 -2.47 -3.84
N GLY A 117 14.02 -3.27 -2.89
CA GLY A 117 12.77 -2.96 -2.16
C GLY A 117 12.92 -1.69 -1.30
N TRP A 118 14.04 -1.53 -0.62
CA TRP A 118 14.33 -0.33 0.17
C TRP A 118 14.48 0.94 -0.69
N VAL A 119 15.03 0.81 -1.91
CA VAL A 119 15.09 1.92 -2.87
C VAL A 119 13.68 2.36 -3.28
N ILE A 120 12.79 1.41 -3.59
CA ILE A 120 11.37 1.75 -3.90
C ILE A 120 10.72 2.41 -2.70
N SER A 121 10.94 1.91 -1.48
CA SER A 121 10.42 2.53 -0.25
C SER A 121 10.85 3.97 -0.11
N PHE A 122 12.12 4.24 -0.34
CA PHE A 122 12.67 5.59 -0.27
C PHE A 122 12.01 6.51 -1.30
N VAL A 123 11.85 6.05 -2.55
CA VAL A 123 11.16 6.81 -3.60
C VAL A 123 9.69 7.05 -3.21
N CYS A 124 9.00 6.04 -2.68
CA CYS A 124 7.64 6.19 -2.18
C CYS A 124 7.56 7.23 -1.04
N GLY A 125 8.53 7.20 -0.13
CA GLY A 125 8.64 8.18 0.96
C GLY A 125 8.88 9.61 0.47
N LEU A 126 9.75 9.80 -0.54
CA LEU A 126 9.96 11.10 -1.18
C LEU A 126 8.69 11.62 -1.86
N LEU A 127 7.98 10.77 -2.60
CA LEU A 127 6.72 11.14 -3.24
C LEU A 127 5.64 11.45 -2.22
N PHE A 128 5.64 10.76 -1.08
CA PHE A 128 4.77 11.11 0.04
C PHE A 128 5.10 12.49 0.61
N LEU A 129 6.39 12.82 0.79
CA LEU A 129 6.80 14.13 1.27
C LEU A 129 6.40 15.26 0.29
N ILE A 130 6.58 15.04 -1.00
CA ILE A 130 6.11 15.97 -2.03
C ILE A 130 4.59 16.13 -1.91
N TRP A 131 3.85 15.03 -1.88
CA TRP A 131 2.41 15.03 -1.75
C TRP A 131 1.89 15.80 -0.52
N ILE A 132 2.44 15.52 0.67
CA ILE A 132 1.97 16.19 1.89
C ILE A 132 2.34 17.68 1.91
N THR A 133 3.46 18.05 1.28
CA THR A 133 3.86 19.43 1.12
C THR A 133 2.90 20.16 0.17
N ASP A 134 2.61 19.58 -0.98
CA ASP A 134 1.66 20.14 -1.95
C ASP A 134 0.26 20.28 -1.36
N ALA A 135 -0.20 19.26 -0.64
CA ALA A 135 -1.47 19.31 0.07
C ALA A 135 -1.51 20.40 1.15
N GLY A 136 -0.38 20.62 1.86
CA GLY A 136 -0.24 21.69 2.84
C GLY A 136 -0.26 23.09 2.20
N ILE A 137 0.41 23.25 1.07
CA ILE A 137 0.39 24.49 0.29
C ILE A 137 -1.03 24.78 -0.22
N LEU A 138 -1.69 23.78 -0.80
CA LEU A 138 -3.07 23.88 -1.26
C LEU A 138 -4.03 24.24 -0.12
N TYR A 139 -3.85 23.62 1.05
CA TYR A 139 -4.59 23.94 2.26
C TYR A 139 -4.43 25.42 2.64
N GLY A 140 -3.19 25.91 2.67
CA GLY A 140 -2.88 27.30 3.00
C GLY A 140 -3.50 28.32 2.04
N PHE A 141 -3.64 27.97 0.75
CA PHE A 141 -4.27 28.84 -0.25
C PHE A 141 -5.80 28.79 -0.21
N MET A 142 -6.39 27.62 0.01
CA MET A 142 -7.85 27.44 -0.09
C MET A 142 -8.56 27.64 1.24
N VAL A 143 -7.99 27.13 2.34
CA VAL A 143 -8.59 27.18 3.67
C VAL A 143 -8.00 28.31 4.52
N GLY A 144 -6.75 28.69 4.23
CA GLY A 144 -6.06 29.77 4.92
C GLY A 144 -5.60 29.38 6.32
N ARG A 145 -5.68 30.33 7.26
CA ARG A 145 -5.27 30.16 8.65
C ARG A 145 -6.44 29.87 9.60
N GLU A 146 -7.62 29.57 9.09
CA GLU A 146 -8.76 29.27 9.94
C GLU A 146 -8.54 27.93 10.65
N PRO A 147 -8.68 27.90 11.99
CA PRO A 147 -8.57 26.67 12.75
C PRO A 147 -9.79 25.77 12.50
N ILE A 148 -9.59 24.63 11.86
CA ILE A 148 -10.63 23.64 11.56
C ILE A 148 -10.29 22.33 12.26
N GLY A 149 -10.97 22.03 13.39
CA GLY A 149 -10.92 20.75 14.05
C GLY A 149 -11.89 19.72 13.42
N PHE A 150 -11.80 18.46 13.85
CA PHE A 150 -12.62 17.37 13.30
C PHE A 150 -14.14 17.61 13.48
N LEU A 151 -14.57 18.27 14.52
CA LEU A 151 -15.99 18.58 14.73
C LEU A 151 -16.54 19.55 13.67
N ARG A 152 -15.73 20.50 13.19
CA ARG A 152 -16.13 21.41 12.10
C ARG A 152 -16.20 20.72 10.73
N LEU A 153 -15.43 19.63 10.51
CA LEU A 153 -15.56 18.86 9.27
C LEU A 153 -16.96 18.27 9.09
N LEU A 154 -17.70 18.03 10.16
CA LEU A 154 -19.09 17.54 10.09
C LEU A 154 -20.07 18.60 9.51
N GLN A 155 -19.69 19.87 9.49
CA GLN A 155 -20.51 20.94 8.94
C GLN A 155 -20.39 21.07 7.42
N ILE A 156 -19.48 20.33 6.78
CA ILE A 156 -19.27 20.25 5.31
C ILE A 156 -19.26 21.65 4.67
N GLU A 157 -18.30 22.49 5.08
CA GLU A 157 -18.11 23.80 4.46
C GLU A 157 -17.66 23.62 3.00
N GLN A 158 -18.20 24.43 2.08
CA GLN A 158 -17.91 24.33 0.64
C GLN A 158 -16.40 24.40 0.38
N MET A 159 -15.68 25.27 1.06
CA MET A 159 -14.22 25.45 0.97
C MET A 159 -13.46 24.15 1.29
N VAL A 160 -13.91 23.42 2.33
CA VAL A 160 -13.30 22.13 2.71
C VAL A 160 -13.57 21.07 1.65
N LEU A 161 -14.76 21.07 1.06
CA LEU A 161 -15.13 20.14 -0.01
C LEU A 161 -14.32 20.40 -1.28
N GLU A 162 -14.12 21.66 -1.66
CA GLU A 162 -13.28 22.05 -2.79
C GLU A 162 -11.82 21.67 -2.56
N TYR A 163 -11.26 21.95 -1.38
CA TYR A 163 -9.93 21.49 -1.00
C TYR A 163 -9.80 19.96 -1.11
N ALA A 164 -10.76 19.21 -0.56
CA ALA A 164 -10.78 17.77 -0.63
C ALA A 164 -10.81 17.26 -2.07
N GLY A 165 -11.60 17.90 -2.95
CA GLY A 165 -11.70 17.56 -4.37
C GLY A 165 -10.38 17.76 -5.12
N TYR A 166 -9.76 18.92 -5.01
CA TYR A 166 -8.47 19.20 -5.66
C TYR A 166 -7.35 18.31 -5.10
N SER A 167 -7.33 18.14 -3.78
CA SER A 167 -6.39 17.24 -3.11
C SER A 167 -6.57 15.79 -3.58
N ALA A 168 -7.79 15.31 -3.73
CA ALA A 168 -8.08 13.97 -4.23
C ALA A 168 -7.62 13.76 -5.68
N ILE A 169 -7.77 14.76 -6.55
CA ILE A 169 -7.31 14.69 -7.95
C ILE A 169 -5.78 14.60 -7.99
N MET A 170 -5.08 15.53 -7.32
CA MET A 170 -3.61 15.51 -7.26
C MET A 170 -3.07 14.22 -6.68
N GLY A 171 -3.60 13.81 -5.52
CA GLY A 171 -3.20 12.57 -4.85
C GLY A 171 -3.54 11.33 -5.65
N GLY A 172 -4.67 11.34 -6.35
CA GLY A 172 -5.07 10.25 -7.24
C GLY A 172 -4.08 9.99 -8.36
N VAL A 173 -3.54 11.03 -8.98
CA VAL A 173 -2.49 10.92 -10.00
C VAL A 173 -1.22 10.31 -9.42
N LEU A 174 -0.74 10.82 -8.28
CA LEU A 174 0.45 10.29 -7.61
C LEU A 174 0.24 8.85 -7.13
N ALA A 175 -0.91 8.57 -6.54
CA ALA A 175 -1.27 7.22 -6.09
C ALA A 175 -1.31 6.23 -7.26
N PHE A 176 -1.82 6.63 -8.42
CA PHE A 176 -1.83 5.81 -9.62
C PHE A 176 -0.40 5.51 -10.12
N ILE A 177 0.46 6.52 -10.19
CA ILE A 177 1.86 6.34 -10.61
C ILE A 177 2.56 5.36 -9.66
N LEU A 178 2.41 5.57 -8.35
CA LEU A 178 3.01 4.68 -7.35
C LEU A 178 2.42 3.28 -7.40
N PHE A 179 1.12 3.14 -7.57
CA PHE A 179 0.48 1.84 -7.74
C PHE A 179 1.07 1.10 -8.95
N ALA A 180 1.18 1.77 -10.11
CA ALA A 180 1.74 1.17 -11.30
C ALA A 180 3.20 0.71 -11.10
N VAL A 181 4.00 1.51 -10.38
CA VAL A 181 5.41 1.20 -10.10
C VAL A 181 5.55 0.11 -9.04
N SER A 182 4.78 0.15 -7.96
CA SER A 182 5.07 -0.63 -6.74
C SER A 182 4.22 -1.89 -6.57
N ALA A 183 3.02 -1.96 -7.15
CA ALA A 183 2.04 -3.03 -6.88
C ALA A 183 2.60 -4.45 -7.06
N PHE A 184 3.41 -4.67 -8.09
CA PHE A 184 4.01 -5.97 -8.36
C PHE A 184 5.54 -5.97 -8.26
N SER A 185 6.20 -4.82 -8.40
CA SER A 185 7.66 -4.76 -8.29
C SER A 185 8.15 -5.14 -6.89
N ILE A 186 7.46 -4.68 -5.85
CA ILE A 186 7.82 -4.98 -4.47
C ILE A 186 7.73 -6.48 -4.15
N PRO A 187 6.62 -7.19 -4.41
CA PRO A 187 6.59 -8.63 -4.19
C PRO A 187 7.53 -9.42 -5.10
N LEU A 188 7.76 -8.98 -6.35
CA LEU A 188 8.73 -9.61 -7.24
C LEU A 188 10.17 -9.50 -6.70
N ILE A 189 10.54 -8.33 -6.20
CA ILE A 189 11.86 -8.08 -5.60
C ILE A 189 11.97 -8.81 -4.26
N TYR A 190 10.92 -8.82 -3.45
CA TYR A 190 10.87 -9.53 -2.18
C TYR A 190 11.14 -11.03 -2.36
N ASP A 191 10.54 -11.65 -3.38
CA ASP A 191 10.76 -13.05 -3.73
C ASP A 191 12.11 -13.32 -4.43
N GLY A 192 12.94 -12.30 -4.64
CA GLY A 192 14.21 -12.43 -5.35
C GLY A 192 14.07 -12.80 -6.82
N ARG A 193 12.86 -12.67 -7.40
CA ARG A 193 12.57 -13.04 -8.80
C ARG A 193 13.07 -12.01 -9.80
N THR A 194 13.42 -10.82 -9.35
CA THR A 194 13.90 -9.72 -10.22
C THR A 194 14.73 -8.70 -9.42
N THR A 195 15.41 -7.85 -10.18
CA THR A 195 16.04 -6.63 -9.65
C THR A 195 15.12 -5.42 -9.80
N LEU A 196 15.57 -4.24 -9.32
CA LEU A 196 14.76 -3.02 -9.27
C LEU A 196 14.13 -2.65 -10.62
N VAL A 197 14.95 -2.41 -11.66
CA VAL A 197 14.46 -1.86 -12.93
C VAL A 197 13.55 -2.84 -13.69
N PRO A 198 13.94 -4.12 -13.90
CA PRO A 198 13.04 -5.07 -14.54
C PRO A 198 11.76 -5.33 -13.74
N GLY A 199 11.82 -5.24 -12.41
CA GLY A 199 10.65 -5.37 -11.53
C GLY A 199 9.65 -4.25 -11.75
N VAL A 200 10.11 -3.01 -11.80
CA VAL A 200 9.26 -1.84 -12.09
C VAL A 200 8.64 -1.96 -13.49
N VAL A 201 9.43 -2.32 -14.50
CA VAL A 201 8.91 -2.53 -15.87
C VAL A 201 7.85 -3.63 -15.90
N ALA A 202 8.05 -4.74 -15.20
CA ALA A 202 7.08 -5.83 -15.12
C ALA A 202 5.79 -5.38 -14.41
N SER A 203 5.90 -4.60 -13.34
CA SER A 203 4.74 -4.03 -12.61
C SER A 203 3.92 -3.11 -13.52
N VAL A 204 4.56 -2.15 -14.17
CA VAL A 204 3.90 -1.23 -15.11
C VAL A 204 3.21 -2.00 -16.23
N ARG A 205 3.89 -2.98 -16.85
CA ARG A 205 3.29 -3.84 -17.90
C ARG A 205 2.08 -4.60 -17.39
N ALA A 206 2.11 -5.13 -16.16
CA ALA A 206 0.98 -5.84 -15.57
C ALA A 206 -0.22 -4.92 -15.36
N VAL A 207 0.00 -3.71 -14.84
CA VAL A 207 -1.06 -2.73 -14.61
C VAL A 207 -1.68 -2.25 -15.93
N PHE A 208 -0.87 -1.85 -16.91
CA PHE A 208 -1.38 -1.37 -18.19
C PHE A 208 -1.91 -2.49 -19.09
N GLY A 209 -1.38 -3.71 -18.97
CA GLY A 209 -1.83 -4.86 -19.75
C GLY A 209 -3.27 -5.29 -19.44
N ARG A 210 -3.77 -4.99 -18.25
CA ARG A 210 -5.17 -5.23 -17.80
C ARG A 210 -5.71 -4.03 -17.05
N PHE A 211 -5.58 -2.86 -17.66
CA PHE A 211 -5.85 -1.56 -17.05
C PHE A 211 -7.18 -1.52 -16.28
N GLY A 212 -8.29 -1.90 -16.89
CA GLY A 212 -9.60 -1.86 -16.25
C GLY A 212 -9.68 -2.71 -14.97
N VAL A 213 -9.15 -3.95 -15.01
CA VAL A 213 -9.14 -4.84 -13.84
C VAL A 213 -8.22 -4.29 -12.75
N MET A 214 -7.06 -3.75 -13.14
CA MET A 214 -6.12 -3.17 -12.19
C MET A 214 -6.65 -1.86 -11.56
N MET A 215 -7.39 -1.06 -12.32
CA MET A 215 -8.07 0.13 -11.78
C MET A 215 -9.19 -0.25 -10.79
N CYS A 216 -9.97 -1.30 -11.07
CA CYS A 216 -10.93 -1.82 -10.10
C CYS A 216 -10.24 -2.25 -8.81
N TRP A 217 -9.06 -2.91 -8.90
CA TRP A 217 -8.29 -3.29 -7.72
C TRP A 217 -7.74 -2.09 -6.96
N ALA A 218 -7.12 -1.13 -7.66
CA ALA A 218 -6.60 0.10 -7.06
C ALA A 218 -7.71 0.90 -6.36
N PHE A 219 -8.87 1.02 -7.01
CA PHE A 219 -10.04 1.69 -6.43
C PHE A 219 -10.55 0.97 -5.18
N LEU A 220 -10.66 -0.37 -5.23
CA LEU A 220 -11.06 -1.17 -4.07
C LEU A 220 -10.08 -0.96 -2.90
N LEU A 221 -8.77 -1.01 -3.15
CA LEU A 221 -7.74 -0.72 -2.15
C LEU A 221 -7.93 0.68 -1.57
N ALA A 222 -8.10 1.68 -2.42
CA ALA A 222 -8.29 3.07 -1.99
C ALA A 222 -9.52 3.22 -1.11
N VAL A 223 -10.67 2.73 -1.54
CA VAL A 223 -11.93 2.85 -0.77
C VAL A 223 -11.84 2.11 0.56
N VAL A 224 -11.32 0.88 0.56
CA VAL A 224 -11.25 0.07 1.79
C VAL A 224 -10.23 0.66 2.77
N ILE A 225 -9.05 1.05 2.32
CA ILE A 225 -8.00 1.56 3.22
C ILE A 225 -8.31 2.98 3.67
N MET A 226 -8.67 3.89 2.76
CA MET A 226 -9.02 5.27 3.15
C MET A 226 -10.25 5.30 4.04
N GLY A 227 -11.28 4.52 3.72
CA GLY A 227 -12.46 4.37 4.57
C GLY A 227 -12.11 3.83 5.96
N SER A 228 -11.17 2.88 6.03
CA SER A 228 -10.69 2.34 7.31
C SER A 228 -9.83 3.33 8.09
N ILE A 229 -9.11 4.23 7.43
CA ILE A 229 -8.36 5.30 8.10
C ILE A 229 -9.31 6.30 8.74
N MET A 230 -10.45 6.61 8.14
CA MET A 230 -11.48 7.46 8.74
C MET A 230 -12.09 6.83 10.01
N ALA A 231 -12.07 5.51 10.11
CA ALA A 231 -12.48 4.76 11.30
C ALA A 231 -11.35 3.79 11.69
N LEU A 232 -10.27 4.31 12.29
CA LEU A 232 -9.00 3.62 12.54
C LEU A 232 -9.09 2.18 13.06
N PRO A 233 -10.04 1.79 13.94
CA PRO A 233 -10.18 0.40 14.36
C PRO A 233 -10.46 -0.58 13.21
N LEU A 234 -11.05 -0.13 12.10
CA LEU A 234 -11.30 -0.99 10.94
C LEU A 234 -9.99 -1.44 10.26
N LEU A 235 -8.91 -0.67 10.39
CA LEU A 235 -7.59 -1.06 9.87
C LEU A 235 -7.07 -2.35 10.49
N LEU A 236 -7.49 -2.71 11.70
CA LEU A 236 -7.11 -3.98 12.33
C LEU A 236 -7.51 -5.20 11.50
N VAL A 237 -8.57 -5.06 10.72
CA VAL A 237 -9.10 -6.13 9.85
C VAL A 237 -8.79 -5.86 8.38
N SER A 238 -9.09 -4.66 7.90
CA SER A 238 -9.00 -4.33 6.48
C SER A 238 -7.56 -4.36 5.96
N LEU A 239 -6.59 -3.83 6.73
CA LEU A 239 -5.20 -3.79 6.32
C LEU A 239 -4.60 -5.19 6.11
N PRO A 240 -4.66 -6.14 7.08
CA PRO A 240 -4.15 -7.49 6.84
C PRO A 240 -4.90 -8.24 5.74
N VAL A 241 -6.23 -8.10 5.67
CA VAL A 241 -7.03 -8.73 4.60
C VAL A 241 -6.57 -8.26 3.23
N MET A 242 -6.42 -6.94 3.03
CA MET A 242 -5.99 -6.38 1.75
C MET A 242 -4.52 -6.72 1.44
N ALA A 243 -3.65 -6.80 2.45
CA ALA A 243 -2.27 -7.23 2.27
C ALA A 243 -2.18 -8.69 1.78
N TYR A 244 -2.91 -9.61 2.41
CA TYR A 244 -2.95 -11.01 1.99
C TYR A 244 -3.61 -11.17 0.61
N ALA A 245 -4.67 -10.42 0.34
CA ALA A 245 -5.33 -10.42 -0.97
C ALA A 245 -4.40 -9.89 -2.07
N SER A 246 -3.63 -8.83 -1.80
CA SER A 246 -2.63 -8.30 -2.74
C SER A 246 -1.50 -9.30 -3.00
N ARG A 247 -1.05 -10.04 -1.96
CA ARG A 247 -0.06 -11.12 -2.11
C ARG A 247 -0.60 -12.26 -2.96
N GLU A 248 -1.87 -12.65 -2.78
CA GLU A 248 -2.53 -13.65 -3.62
C GLU A 248 -2.66 -13.19 -5.06
N LEU A 249 -3.08 -11.93 -5.27
CA LEU A 249 -3.20 -11.36 -6.60
C LEU A 249 -1.85 -11.36 -7.34
N TYR A 250 -0.78 -11.03 -6.63
CA TYR A 250 0.57 -11.12 -7.18
C TYR A 250 0.90 -12.53 -7.70
N PHE A 251 0.58 -13.59 -6.95
CA PHE A 251 0.83 -14.97 -7.40
C PHE A 251 -0.03 -15.38 -8.60
N ARG A 252 -1.20 -14.77 -8.76
CA ARG A 252 -2.05 -14.99 -9.95
C ARG A 252 -1.50 -14.29 -11.18
N VAL A 253 -0.95 -13.08 -11.00
CA VAL A 253 -0.32 -12.30 -12.09
C VAL A 253 1.03 -12.90 -12.50
N PHE A 254 1.82 -13.32 -11.52
CA PHE A 254 3.15 -13.89 -11.72
C PHE A 254 3.25 -15.27 -11.06
N PRO A 255 2.63 -16.31 -11.62
CA PRO A 255 2.69 -17.65 -11.04
C PRO A 255 4.14 -18.14 -10.95
N ALA A 256 4.43 -18.90 -9.89
CA ALA A 256 5.67 -19.64 -9.79
C ALA A 256 5.61 -20.75 -10.85
N ARG A 257 6.62 -20.84 -11.70
CA ARG A 257 6.80 -21.97 -12.62
C ARG A 257 7.55 -23.09 -11.93
#